data_a142c423b664dc387971c1a593119713
#
_entry.id   a142c423b664dc387971c1a593119713
#
_cell.length_a   1.000
_cell.length_b   1.000
_cell.length_c   1.000
_cell.angle_alpha   90.00
_cell.angle_beta   90.00
_cell.angle_gamma   90.00
#
_symmetry.space_group_name_H-M   'P 1'
#
loop_
_entity.id
_entity.type
_entity.pdbx_description
1 polymer ?
#
loop_
_entity_poly.entity_id
_entity_poly.type
_entity_poly.pdbx_seq_one_letter_code
_entity_poly.pdbx_strand_id
1 'polypeptide(L)'
;MDFSEIACKYLESCKILFSAAFVESRIKSHPDYPALVSFTDTLDELGLTYSAVQAEEEHITEMSFPWLAGTPKAVSSFEIVSSPEYYENNKEKFLNRWDGVAVMVNASQSIQNKAHEAFLIKEKKAASVFKIAVGFGIFVFLLVSSFYFSAPLFIFSILSLGGIAICSLIVLYGLGQRNAITDQLCSTAKSQRCNLVLNSKAAKLAKDVGMGDAGLIYFITLFLFALFGVVSQNVHASLSLLVVPAGLALGFTLFSVYYQWKVVKAWCRMCLIVIGIVWLQAIIPFSYFIQVKQFSFYGLMPVILQFVMALFLASLWLLIKPFLKLRIEQKEKIIEVLKWKRNPEIFQSLLYKQPWTNTVLPGNPAFLGDADAPLQFAIVSNPFCRPCAVAHQQLDGL
;
A
#
# COMPACT_ATOMS: atom_id res chain seq x y z
N MET A 1 -8.89 10.70 5.93
CA MET A 1 -7.94 10.55 4.81
C MET A 1 -6.82 11.54 5.08
N ASP A 2 -5.60 11.14 4.79
CA ASP A 2 -4.43 12.02 4.85
C ASP A 2 -4.44 12.99 3.66
N PHE A 3 -3.87 14.18 3.81
CA PHE A 3 -3.84 15.20 2.73
C PHE A 3 -3.21 14.67 1.44
N SER A 4 -2.11 13.94 1.55
CA SER A 4 -1.45 13.34 0.38
C SER A 4 -2.32 12.33 -0.37
N GLU A 5 -3.18 11.57 0.35
CA GLU A 5 -4.15 10.66 -0.27
C GLU A 5 -5.25 11.43 -1.03
N ILE A 6 -5.71 12.55 -0.46
CA ILE A 6 -6.71 13.42 -1.10
C ILE A 6 -6.12 14.04 -2.37
N ALA A 7 -4.88 14.54 -2.29
CA ALA A 7 -4.17 15.11 -3.43
C ALA A 7 -3.97 14.10 -4.58
N CYS A 8 -3.59 12.85 -4.26
CA CYS A 8 -3.50 11.80 -5.27
C CYS A 8 -4.85 11.47 -5.91
N LYS A 9 -5.93 11.34 -5.13
CA LYS A 9 -7.28 11.12 -5.68
C LYS A 9 -7.75 12.29 -6.54
N TYR A 10 -7.37 13.51 -6.17
CA TYR A 10 -7.67 14.67 -6.97
C TYR A 10 -6.96 14.60 -8.34
N LEU A 11 -5.67 14.28 -8.39
CA LEU A 11 -4.93 14.10 -9.64
C LEU A 11 -5.50 12.95 -10.51
N GLU A 12 -5.97 11.86 -9.87
CA GLU A 12 -6.70 10.78 -10.57
C GLU A 12 -7.99 11.29 -11.21
N SER A 13 -8.75 12.14 -10.51
CA SER A 13 -9.97 12.75 -11.04
C SER A 13 -9.69 13.68 -12.22
N CYS A 14 -8.52 14.33 -12.25
CA CYS A 14 -8.02 15.12 -13.38
C CYS A 14 -7.51 14.27 -14.56
N LYS A 15 -7.55 12.92 -14.46
CA LYS A 15 -7.08 11.96 -15.48
C LYS A 15 -5.59 12.12 -15.83
N ILE A 16 -4.77 12.48 -14.87
CA ILE A 16 -3.33 12.59 -15.00
C ILE A 16 -2.72 11.21 -14.70
N LEU A 17 -1.79 10.75 -15.54
CA LEU A 17 -1.06 9.50 -15.31
C LEU A 17 0.16 9.76 -14.43
N PHE A 18 0.14 9.26 -13.19
CA PHE A 18 1.24 9.45 -12.23
C PHE A 18 1.47 8.19 -11.38
N SER A 19 2.58 8.18 -10.65
CA SER A 19 2.83 7.21 -9.57
C SER A 19 2.38 7.80 -8.24
N ALA A 20 1.34 7.21 -7.63
CA ALA A 20 0.84 7.64 -6.33
C ALA A 20 1.94 7.60 -5.25
N ALA A 21 2.77 6.57 -5.25
CA ALA A 21 3.87 6.43 -4.28
C ALA A 21 4.93 7.53 -4.43
N PHE A 22 5.22 7.99 -5.66
CA PHE A 22 6.13 9.09 -5.92
C PHE A 22 5.54 10.42 -5.42
N VAL A 23 4.32 10.73 -5.85
CA VAL A 23 3.63 11.99 -5.50
C VAL A 23 3.41 12.10 -4.00
N GLU A 24 2.89 11.05 -3.35
CA GLU A 24 2.76 11.02 -1.89
C GLU A 24 4.09 11.27 -1.17
N SER A 25 5.17 10.63 -1.63
CA SER A 25 6.50 10.83 -1.04
C SER A 25 6.96 12.28 -1.19
N ARG A 26 6.68 12.94 -2.31
CA ARG A 26 7.04 14.35 -2.57
C ARG A 26 6.25 15.28 -1.67
N ILE A 27 4.93 15.13 -1.61
CA ILE A 27 4.06 15.92 -0.75
C ILE A 27 4.45 15.75 0.73
N LYS A 28 4.59 14.51 1.22
CA LYS A 28 4.93 14.20 2.63
C LYS A 28 6.32 14.67 3.03
N SER A 29 7.27 14.72 2.10
CA SER A 29 8.64 15.20 2.35
C SER A 29 8.80 16.71 2.28
N HIS A 30 7.73 17.47 1.99
CA HIS A 30 7.76 18.92 2.00
C HIS A 30 7.82 19.44 3.45
N PRO A 31 8.63 20.50 3.74
CA PRO A 31 8.74 21.08 5.09
C PRO A 31 7.39 21.49 5.67
N ASP A 32 6.54 22.11 4.87
CA ASP A 32 5.24 22.67 5.29
C ASP A 32 4.08 21.65 5.17
N TYR A 33 4.39 20.39 4.96
CA TYR A 33 3.33 19.34 4.98
C TYR A 33 2.62 19.33 6.34
N PRO A 34 1.27 19.36 6.40
CA PRO A 34 0.27 19.12 5.34
C PRO A 34 -0.35 20.39 4.71
N ALA A 35 0.33 21.51 4.66
CA ALA A 35 -0.18 22.74 4.05
C ALA A 35 -0.32 22.61 2.52
N LEU A 36 -1.19 23.45 1.93
CA LEU A 36 -1.47 23.46 0.49
C LEU A 36 -0.20 23.67 -0.36
N VAL A 37 0.73 24.51 0.12
CA VAL A 37 2.01 24.76 -0.55
C VAL A 37 2.78 23.48 -0.83
N SER A 38 2.69 22.46 0.03
CA SER A 38 3.33 21.17 -0.22
C SER A 38 2.79 20.45 -1.46
N PHE A 39 1.55 20.72 -1.83
CA PHE A 39 0.95 20.18 -3.05
C PHE A 39 1.28 21.04 -4.27
N THR A 40 1.14 22.36 -4.17
CA THR A 40 1.44 23.28 -5.29
C THR A 40 2.90 23.17 -5.72
N ASP A 41 3.86 23.16 -4.79
CA ASP A 41 5.27 22.98 -5.10
C ASP A 41 5.56 21.59 -5.71
N THR A 42 4.79 20.57 -5.31
CA THR A 42 4.87 19.27 -5.96
C THR A 42 4.34 19.30 -7.39
N LEU A 43 3.27 20.07 -7.67
CA LEU A 43 2.77 20.27 -9.04
C LEU A 43 3.79 20.96 -9.92
N ASP A 44 4.46 22.01 -9.41
CA ASP A 44 5.55 22.71 -10.08
C ASP A 44 6.73 21.77 -10.38
N GLU A 45 7.14 20.95 -9.39
CA GLU A 45 8.20 19.95 -9.58
C GLU A 45 7.82 18.90 -10.65
N LEU A 46 6.54 18.59 -10.79
CA LEU A 46 6.02 17.67 -11.81
C LEU A 46 5.83 18.33 -13.18
N GLY A 47 5.96 19.64 -13.28
CA GLY A 47 5.71 20.42 -14.49
C GLY A 47 4.23 20.46 -14.90
N LEU A 48 3.32 20.42 -13.92
CA LEU A 48 1.89 20.49 -14.15
C LEU A 48 1.40 21.94 -14.01
N THR A 49 0.62 22.39 -14.99
CA THR A 49 -0.01 23.72 -14.91
C THR A 49 -1.27 23.65 -14.06
N TYR A 50 -1.36 24.57 -13.13
CA TYR A 50 -2.50 24.68 -12.21
C TYR A 50 -2.84 26.17 -11.95
N SER A 51 -4.01 26.39 -11.38
CA SER A 51 -4.43 27.69 -10.88
C SER A 51 -4.86 27.53 -9.43
N ALA A 52 -4.23 28.28 -8.52
CA ALA A 52 -4.62 28.35 -7.12
C ALA A 52 -5.22 29.73 -6.86
N VAL A 53 -6.47 29.80 -6.46
CA VAL A 53 -7.22 31.05 -6.31
C VAL A 53 -7.91 31.08 -4.95
N GLN A 54 -8.10 32.30 -4.45
CA GLN A 54 -9.05 32.56 -3.38
C GLN A 54 -10.29 33.18 -4.02
N ALA A 55 -11.39 32.46 -3.94
CA ALA A 55 -12.63 32.80 -4.63
C ALA A 55 -13.79 33.01 -3.65
N GLU A 56 -14.75 33.82 -4.05
CA GLU A 56 -16.02 34.01 -3.36
C GLU A 56 -17.08 33.03 -3.93
N GLU A 57 -18.17 32.84 -3.20
CA GLU A 57 -19.24 31.92 -3.58
C GLU A 57 -19.78 32.16 -5.00
N GLU A 58 -19.85 33.39 -5.42
CA GLU A 58 -20.38 33.81 -6.73
C GLU A 58 -19.58 33.27 -7.92
N HIS A 59 -18.27 33.05 -7.71
CA HIS A 59 -17.35 32.59 -8.76
C HIS A 59 -17.24 31.04 -8.86
N ILE A 60 -17.87 30.27 -7.96
CA ILE A 60 -17.76 28.80 -7.96
C ILE A 60 -18.32 28.21 -9.25
N THR A 61 -19.35 28.82 -9.83
CA THR A 61 -19.98 28.34 -11.09
C THR A 61 -19.09 28.50 -12.31
N GLU A 62 -18.08 29.38 -12.24
CA GLU A 62 -17.12 29.65 -13.32
C GLU A 62 -15.89 28.74 -13.24
N MET A 63 -15.73 27.99 -12.12
CA MET A 63 -14.58 27.13 -11.92
C MET A 63 -14.70 25.82 -12.73
N SER A 64 -13.58 25.39 -13.29
CA SER A 64 -13.49 24.11 -14.00
C SER A 64 -13.44 22.92 -13.02
N PHE A 65 -14.36 21.98 -13.16
CA PHE A 65 -14.39 20.75 -12.36
C PHE A 65 -13.47 19.67 -12.95
N PRO A 66 -12.86 18.80 -12.12
CA PRO A 66 -12.86 18.83 -10.65
C PRO A 66 -11.86 19.85 -10.09
N TRP A 67 -12.06 20.29 -8.84
CA TRP A 67 -11.12 21.16 -8.13
C TRP A 67 -10.97 20.74 -6.66
N LEU A 68 -9.83 21.12 -6.06
CA LEU A 68 -9.51 20.83 -4.67
C LEU A 68 -9.84 22.05 -3.81
N ALA A 69 -10.70 21.88 -2.81
CA ALA A 69 -11.15 22.90 -1.88
C ALA A 69 -10.41 22.85 -0.55
N GLY A 70 -10.05 24.02 -0.01
CA GLY A 70 -9.61 24.15 1.38
C GLY A 70 -10.81 24.08 2.34
N THR A 71 -10.77 23.17 3.31
CA THR A 71 -11.86 22.97 4.29
C THR A 71 -11.31 22.82 5.71
N PRO A 72 -10.70 23.87 6.29
CA PRO A 72 -10.00 23.78 7.59
C PRO A 72 -10.92 23.40 8.77
N LYS A 73 -12.22 23.63 8.64
CA LYS A 73 -13.23 23.28 9.66
C LYS A 73 -13.77 21.85 9.52
N ALA A 74 -13.35 21.09 8.50
CA ALA A 74 -13.75 19.70 8.31
C ALA A 74 -12.78 18.71 8.98
N VAL A 75 -13.16 17.43 9.03
CA VAL A 75 -12.31 16.35 9.53
C VAL A 75 -11.03 16.18 8.68
N SER A 76 -11.12 16.50 7.37
CA SER A 76 -9.99 16.66 6.45
C SER A 76 -9.89 18.13 6.07
N SER A 77 -8.68 18.69 6.11
CA SER A 77 -8.46 20.10 5.76
C SER A 77 -8.68 20.41 4.27
N PHE A 78 -8.98 19.40 3.44
CA PHE A 78 -9.22 19.53 2.00
C PHE A 78 -10.33 18.57 1.54
N GLU A 79 -11.07 18.98 0.52
CA GLU A 79 -12.18 18.23 -0.08
C GLU A 79 -12.13 18.34 -1.61
N ILE A 80 -12.45 17.27 -2.33
CA ILE A 80 -12.51 17.26 -3.79
C ILE A 80 -13.92 17.56 -4.23
N VAL A 81 -14.10 18.64 -4.95
CA VAL A 81 -15.38 18.99 -5.59
C VAL A 81 -15.37 18.44 -7.01
N SER A 82 -16.01 17.28 -7.20
CA SER A 82 -15.86 16.47 -8.41
C SER A 82 -16.72 16.92 -9.58
N SER A 83 -17.89 17.49 -9.30
CA SER A 83 -18.86 17.90 -10.33
C SER A 83 -19.79 19.01 -9.82
N PRO A 84 -20.46 19.75 -10.74
CA PRO A 84 -21.50 20.71 -10.36
C PRO A 84 -22.63 20.09 -9.52
N GLU A 85 -23.07 18.87 -9.88
CA GLU A 85 -24.11 18.14 -9.14
C GLU A 85 -23.67 17.81 -7.71
N TYR A 86 -22.40 17.44 -7.51
CA TYR A 86 -21.85 17.20 -6.18
C TYR A 86 -21.90 18.48 -5.34
N TYR A 87 -21.53 19.62 -5.93
CA TYR A 87 -21.58 20.92 -5.27
C TYR A 87 -23.00 21.29 -4.87
N GLU A 88 -23.96 21.27 -5.82
CA GLU A 88 -25.35 21.64 -5.57
C GLU A 88 -26.01 20.77 -4.48
N ASN A 89 -25.77 19.46 -4.49
CA ASN A 89 -26.31 18.52 -3.51
C ASN A 89 -25.73 18.72 -2.08
N ASN A 90 -24.58 19.37 -1.96
CA ASN A 90 -23.89 19.55 -0.68
C ASN A 90 -23.64 21.03 -0.32
N LYS A 91 -24.19 21.97 -1.08
CA LYS A 91 -23.91 23.40 -1.08
C LYS A 91 -23.81 24.01 0.35
N GLU A 92 -24.86 23.93 1.13
CA GLU A 92 -24.90 24.51 2.49
C GLU A 92 -23.83 23.93 3.41
N LYS A 93 -23.63 22.59 3.37
CA LYS A 93 -22.62 21.92 4.21
C LYS A 93 -21.20 22.24 3.77
N PHE A 94 -21.01 22.42 2.46
CA PHE A 94 -19.73 22.76 1.87
C PHE A 94 -19.32 24.20 2.21
N LEU A 95 -20.18 25.19 1.95
CA LEU A 95 -19.91 26.61 2.20
C LEU A 95 -19.58 26.90 3.67
N ASN A 96 -20.23 26.22 4.60
CA ASN A 96 -19.92 26.35 6.04
C ASN A 96 -18.50 25.90 6.42
N ARG A 97 -17.83 25.13 5.56
CA ARG A 97 -16.50 24.53 5.83
C ARG A 97 -15.41 25.10 4.94
N TRP A 98 -15.78 25.62 3.77
CA TRP A 98 -14.87 26.17 2.78
C TRP A 98 -14.25 27.47 3.24
N ASP A 99 -12.97 27.68 2.99
CA ASP A 99 -12.22 28.89 3.35
C ASP A 99 -11.98 29.82 2.15
N GLY A 100 -12.60 29.56 1.00
CA GLY A 100 -12.42 30.32 -0.24
C GLY A 100 -11.26 29.82 -1.10
N VAL A 101 -10.42 28.90 -0.61
CA VAL A 101 -9.27 28.41 -1.38
C VAL A 101 -9.70 27.30 -2.32
N ALA A 102 -9.32 27.42 -3.60
CA ALA A 102 -9.54 26.45 -4.64
C ALA A 102 -8.29 26.23 -5.50
N VAL A 103 -7.96 24.98 -5.76
CA VAL A 103 -6.87 24.60 -6.67
C VAL A 103 -7.43 23.80 -7.83
N MET A 104 -7.18 24.28 -9.03
CA MET A 104 -7.60 23.68 -10.30
C MET A 104 -6.36 23.27 -11.08
N VAL A 105 -6.26 21.98 -11.39
CA VAL A 105 -5.19 21.44 -12.25
C VAL A 105 -5.78 21.15 -13.63
N ASN A 106 -5.10 21.55 -14.69
CA ASN A 106 -5.57 21.29 -16.04
C ASN A 106 -5.63 19.78 -16.30
N ALA A 107 -6.75 19.29 -16.80
CA ALA A 107 -6.98 17.88 -17.03
C ALA A 107 -6.06 17.31 -18.14
N SER A 108 -5.75 16.02 -18.03
CA SER A 108 -5.06 15.23 -19.07
C SER A 108 -3.64 15.72 -19.44
N GLN A 109 -2.95 16.39 -18.54
CA GLN A 109 -1.56 16.78 -18.74
C GLN A 109 -0.60 15.58 -18.57
N SER A 110 0.55 15.66 -19.23
CA SER A 110 1.66 14.74 -19.02
C SER A 110 2.69 15.33 -18.07
N ILE A 111 3.15 14.53 -17.13
CA ILE A 111 4.20 14.93 -16.17
C ILE A 111 5.55 15.01 -16.90
N GLN A 112 6.23 16.15 -16.78
CA GLN A 112 7.53 16.43 -17.39
C GLN A 112 8.68 16.33 -16.34
N ASN A 113 8.73 15.22 -15.60
CA ASN A 113 9.75 15.02 -14.58
C ASN A 113 10.50 13.71 -14.80
N LYS A 114 11.80 13.78 -15.16
CA LYS A 114 12.65 12.61 -15.42
C LYS A 114 12.74 11.62 -14.26
N ALA A 115 12.76 12.13 -13.02
CA ALA A 115 12.82 11.27 -11.83
C ALA A 115 11.50 10.50 -11.63
N HIS A 116 10.37 11.16 -11.88
CA HIS A 116 9.05 10.53 -11.86
C HIS A 116 8.93 9.47 -12.96
N GLU A 117 9.38 9.77 -14.18
CA GLU A 117 9.35 8.83 -15.30
C GLU A 117 10.17 7.57 -15.01
N ALA A 118 11.40 7.73 -14.51
CA ALA A 118 12.25 6.62 -14.09
C ALA A 118 11.61 5.76 -12.98
N PHE A 119 10.95 6.42 -12.02
CA PHE A 119 10.23 5.73 -10.94
C PHE A 119 9.03 4.95 -11.47
N LEU A 120 8.26 5.53 -12.37
CA LEU A 120 7.08 4.93 -12.99
C LEU A 120 7.45 3.70 -13.84
N ILE A 121 8.56 3.76 -14.57
CA ILE A 121 9.11 2.63 -15.33
C ILE A 121 9.48 1.49 -14.36
N LYS A 122 10.16 1.80 -13.26
CA LYS A 122 10.55 0.82 -12.25
C LYS A 122 9.33 0.17 -11.59
N GLU A 123 8.31 0.95 -11.27
CA GLU A 123 7.04 0.48 -10.68
C GLU A 123 6.28 -0.42 -11.66
N LYS A 124 6.13 0.00 -12.92
CA LYS A 124 5.51 -0.81 -13.98
C LYS A 124 6.26 -2.13 -14.20
N LYS A 125 7.60 -2.09 -14.21
CA LYS A 125 8.43 -3.29 -14.35
C LYS A 125 8.22 -4.25 -13.17
N ALA A 126 8.23 -3.75 -11.93
CA ALA A 126 7.97 -4.55 -10.74
C ALA A 126 6.56 -5.17 -10.76
N ALA A 127 5.54 -4.39 -11.11
CA ALA A 127 4.17 -4.87 -11.25
C ALA A 127 4.03 -5.92 -12.37
N SER A 128 4.74 -5.75 -13.50
CA SER A 128 4.75 -6.72 -14.60
C SER A 128 5.39 -8.04 -14.17
N VAL A 129 6.55 -8.00 -13.50
CA VAL A 129 7.21 -9.21 -12.96
C VAL A 129 6.30 -9.93 -11.98
N PHE A 130 5.62 -9.20 -11.10
CA PHE A 130 4.66 -9.79 -10.17
C PHE A 130 3.47 -10.45 -10.88
N LYS A 131 2.89 -9.78 -11.89
CA LYS A 131 1.78 -10.34 -12.70
C LYS A 131 2.20 -11.61 -13.44
N ILE A 132 3.41 -11.62 -14.02
CA ILE A 132 3.97 -12.79 -14.70
C ILE A 132 4.17 -13.95 -13.72
N ALA A 133 4.75 -13.68 -12.54
CA ALA A 133 4.96 -14.71 -11.52
C ALA A 133 3.64 -15.32 -11.01
N VAL A 134 2.62 -14.48 -10.77
CA VAL A 134 1.28 -14.94 -10.38
C VAL A 134 0.62 -15.72 -11.52
N GLY A 135 0.67 -15.21 -12.75
CA GLY A 135 0.13 -15.88 -13.93
C GLY A 135 0.78 -17.24 -14.17
N PHE A 136 2.10 -17.33 -14.03
CA PHE A 136 2.83 -18.59 -14.13
C PHE A 136 2.43 -19.56 -13.01
N GLY A 137 2.29 -19.08 -11.77
CA GLY A 137 1.81 -19.90 -10.65
C GLY A 137 0.41 -20.48 -10.89
N ILE A 138 -0.51 -19.64 -11.40
CA ILE A 138 -1.87 -20.08 -11.78
C ILE A 138 -1.81 -21.09 -12.93
N PHE A 139 -0.99 -20.85 -13.95
CA PHE A 139 -0.82 -21.77 -15.06
C PHE A 139 -0.32 -23.15 -14.61
N VAL A 140 0.72 -23.18 -13.78
CA VAL A 140 1.25 -24.44 -13.21
C VAL A 140 0.18 -25.16 -12.36
N PHE A 141 -0.56 -24.40 -11.54
CA PHE A 141 -1.67 -24.95 -10.76
C PHE A 141 -2.76 -25.61 -11.64
N LEU A 142 -3.19 -24.90 -12.70
CA LEU A 142 -4.19 -25.43 -13.63
C LEU A 142 -3.66 -26.64 -14.41
N LEU A 143 -2.40 -26.62 -14.82
CA LEU A 143 -1.76 -27.72 -15.52
C LEU A 143 -1.68 -28.97 -14.65
N VAL A 144 -1.20 -28.86 -13.41
CA VAL A 144 -1.19 -29.98 -12.45
C VAL A 144 -2.61 -30.48 -12.19
N SER A 145 -3.56 -29.59 -12.00
CA SER A 145 -4.96 -29.97 -11.76
C SER A 145 -5.63 -30.63 -12.96
N SER A 146 -5.21 -30.35 -14.21
CA SER A 146 -5.76 -30.98 -15.40
C SER A 146 -5.29 -32.42 -15.59
N PHE A 147 -4.04 -32.71 -15.17
CA PHE A 147 -3.50 -34.10 -15.23
C PHE A 147 -4.05 -34.99 -14.11
N TYR A 148 -4.34 -34.42 -12.94
CA TYR A 148 -4.74 -35.15 -11.74
C TYR A 148 -6.03 -34.59 -11.15
N PHE A 149 -7.06 -34.41 -12.01
CA PHE A 149 -8.28 -33.71 -11.62
C PHE A 149 -9.03 -34.43 -10.50
N SER A 150 -9.18 -33.72 -9.38
CA SER A 150 -10.05 -34.09 -8.28
C SER A 150 -10.87 -32.87 -7.88
N ALA A 151 -12.17 -32.88 -8.21
CA ALA A 151 -13.06 -31.76 -7.96
C ALA A 151 -13.02 -31.26 -6.50
N PRO A 152 -13.09 -32.13 -5.46
CA PRO A 152 -13.06 -31.65 -4.07
C PRO A 152 -11.73 -30.98 -3.69
N LEU A 153 -10.57 -31.52 -4.09
CA LEU A 153 -9.28 -30.93 -3.81
C LEU A 153 -9.03 -29.64 -4.63
N PHE A 154 -9.57 -29.56 -5.85
CA PHE A 154 -9.50 -28.37 -6.67
C PHE A 154 -10.29 -27.20 -6.04
N ILE A 155 -11.54 -27.43 -5.65
CA ILE A 155 -12.37 -26.41 -4.97
C ILE A 155 -11.72 -26.00 -3.64
N PHE A 156 -11.22 -26.97 -2.88
CA PHE A 156 -10.50 -26.71 -1.63
C PHE A 156 -9.28 -25.81 -1.84
N SER A 157 -8.51 -26.05 -2.90
CA SER A 157 -7.33 -25.25 -3.25
C SER A 157 -7.69 -23.83 -3.66
N ILE A 158 -8.78 -23.64 -4.43
CA ILE A 158 -9.28 -22.30 -4.80
C ILE A 158 -9.71 -21.51 -3.55
N LEU A 159 -10.43 -22.15 -2.63
CA LEU A 159 -10.83 -21.53 -1.37
C LEU A 159 -9.59 -21.15 -0.51
N SER A 160 -8.57 -22.00 -0.50
CA SER A 160 -7.29 -21.69 0.18
C SER A 160 -6.61 -20.48 -0.43
N LEU A 161 -6.55 -20.36 -1.76
CA LEU A 161 -6.00 -19.19 -2.44
C LEU A 161 -6.78 -17.91 -2.10
N GLY A 162 -8.11 -17.98 -2.03
CA GLY A 162 -8.95 -16.88 -1.56
C GLY A 162 -8.60 -16.47 -0.12
N GLY A 163 -8.43 -17.45 0.76
CA GLY A 163 -8.00 -17.24 2.15
C GLY A 163 -6.63 -16.58 2.25
N ILE A 164 -5.64 -17.05 1.45
CA ILE A 164 -4.30 -16.45 1.36
C ILE A 164 -4.40 -14.97 0.96
N ALA A 165 -5.19 -14.66 -0.07
CA ALA A 165 -5.35 -13.30 -0.57
C ALA A 165 -5.91 -12.35 0.52
N ILE A 166 -7.00 -12.75 1.18
CA ILE A 166 -7.62 -11.92 2.24
C ILE A 166 -6.71 -11.81 3.48
N CYS A 167 -6.07 -12.90 3.92
CA CYS A 167 -5.13 -12.84 5.04
C CYS A 167 -3.91 -11.96 4.73
N SER A 168 -3.41 -11.99 3.49
CA SER A 168 -2.34 -11.08 3.04
C SER A 168 -2.76 -9.62 3.14
N LEU A 169 -3.99 -9.28 2.74
CA LEU A 169 -4.54 -7.92 2.91
C LEU A 169 -4.65 -7.52 4.39
N ILE A 170 -5.08 -8.43 5.26
CA ILE A 170 -5.15 -8.19 6.73
C ILE A 170 -3.76 -7.91 7.29
N VAL A 171 -2.74 -8.69 6.88
CA VAL A 171 -1.35 -8.50 7.32
C VAL A 171 -0.80 -7.17 6.84
N LEU A 172 -0.97 -6.81 5.55
CA LEU A 172 -0.53 -5.53 5.01
C LEU A 172 -1.21 -4.35 5.72
N TYR A 173 -2.51 -4.46 5.97
CA TYR A 173 -3.25 -3.46 6.73
C TYR A 173 -2.72 -3.32 8.17
N GLY A 174 -2.40 -4.44 8.82
CA GLY A 174 -1.79 -4.47 10.16
C GLY A 174 -0.37 -3.87 10.21
N LEU A 175 0.34 -3.87 9.08
CA LEU A 175 1.64 -3.21 8.89
C LEU A 175 1.53 -1.72 8.51
N GLY A 176 0.31 -1.16 8.47
CA GLY A 176 0.06 0.26 8.13
C GLY A 176 -0.05 0.53 6.63
N GLN A 177 0.05 -0.49 5.77
CA GLN A 177 -0.12 -0.34 4.32
C GLN A 177 -1.62 -0.36 3.97
N ARG A 178 -2.15 0.78 3.58
CA ARG A 178 -3.53 0.90 3.08
C ARG A 178 -3.53 0.82 1.56
N ASN A 179 -4.46 0.06 1.00
CA ASN A 179 -4.68 -0.08 -0.44
C ASN A 179 -6.15 0.24 -0.75
N ALA A 180 -6.45 0.64 -1.98
CA ALA A 180 -7.81 0.92 -2.43
C ALA A 180 -8.79 -0.22 -2.11
N ILE A 181 -8.35 -1.49 -2.19
CA ILE A 181 -9.16 -2.67 -1.85
C ILE A 181 -9.45 -2.73 -0.34
N THR A 182 -8.45 -2.51 0.50
CA THR A 182 -8.64 -2.50 1.96
C THR A 182 -9.53 -1.34 2.39
N ASP A 183 -9.40 -0.18 1.73
CA ASP A 183 -10.24 0.97 1.99
C ASP A 183 -11.69 0.71 1.57
N GLN A 184 -11.96 0.12 0.41
CA GLN A 184 -13.30 -0.27 -0.02
C GLN A 184 -13.95 -1.28 0.93
N LEU A 185 -13.20 -2.28 1.39
CA LEU A 185 -13.70 -3.27 2.35
C LEU A 185 -13.94 -2.68 3.74
N CYS A 186 -13.17 -1.65 4.12
CA CYS A 186 -13.25 -1.00 5.44
C CYS A 186 -13.96 0.36 5.43
N SER A 187 -14.24 1.00 4.28
CA SER A 187 -14.57 2.43 4.10
C SER A 187 -16.03 2.84 4.28
N THR A 188 -16.94 1.98 4.70
CA THR A 188 -18.23 2.52 5.15
C THR A 188 -18.04 3.26 6.49
N ALA A 189 -18.89 4.26 6.80
CA ALA A 189 -18.85 5.21 7.94
C ALA A 189 -18.50 4.62 9.35
N LYS A 190 -18.02 3.42 9.41
CA LYS A 190 -17.60 2.59 10.53
C LYS A 190 -16.16 2.05 10.36
N SER A 191 -15.29 2.70 9.59
CA SER A 191 -13.89 2.33 9.33
C SER A 191 -13.06 2.09 10.61
N GLN A 192 -13.39 2.77 11.69
CA GLN A 192 -12.78 2.56 13.01
C GLN A 192 -13.00 1.13 13.56
N ARG A 193 -14.04 0.41 13.10
CA ARG A 193 -14.38 -0.92 13.61
C ARG A 193 -13.38 -2.02 13.20
N CYS A 194 -12.82 -1.97 11.98
CA CYS A 194 -11.77 -2.90 11.59
C CYS A 194 -10.53 -2.73 12.46
N ASN A 195 -10.09 -1.47 12.70
CA ASN A 195 -8.95 -1.17 13.57
C ASN A 195 -9.16 -1.66 15.00
N LEU A 196 -10.37 -1.50 15.57
CA LEU A 196 -10.69 -1.96 16.92
C LEU A 196 -10.54 -3.47 17.04
N VAL A 197 -10.99 -4.24 16.04
CA VAL A 197 -10.89 -5.71 16.07
C VAL A 197 -9.43 -6.15 15.86
N LEU A 198 -8.75 -5.63 14.83
CA LEU A 198 -7.39 -6.06 14.46
C LEU A 198 -6.33 -5.64 15.49
N ASN A 199 -6.54 -4.55 16.23
CA ASN A 199 -5.66 -4.10 17.30
C ASN A 199 -6.05 -4.59 18.69
N SER A 200 -7.12 -5.39 18.81
CA SER A 200 -7.56 -5.95 20.08
C SER A 200 -6.54 -6.94 20.66
N LYS A 201 -6.56 -7.15 21.98
CA LYS A 201 -5.64 -8.08 22.66
C LYS A 201 -5.73 -9.51 22.10
N ALA A 202 -6.94 -10.00 21.79
CA ALA A 202 -7.13 -11.33 21.24
C ALA A 202 -6.73 -11.46 19.74
N ALA A 203 -6.62 -10.34 19.01
CA ALA A 203 -6.11 -10.36 17.65
C ALA A 203 -4.57 -10.51 17.59
N LYS A 204 -3.88 -10.38 18.72
CA LYS A 204 -2.43 -10.53 18.85
C LYS A 204 -2.13 -11.84 19.58
N LEU A 205 -1.63 -12.83 18.84
CA LEU A 205 -1.20 -14.13 19.39
C LEU A 205 0.12 -13.99 20.17
N ALA A 206 1.02 -13.13 19.69
CA ALA A 206 2.29 -12.79 20.32
C ALA A 206 2.63 -11.32 20.01
N LYS A 207 3.75 -10.81 20.56
CA LYS A 207 4.15 -9.40 20.44
C LYS A 207 4.11 -8.85 19.00
N ASP A 208 4.48 -9.68 18.01
CA ASP A 208 4.55 -9.31 16.60
C ASP A 208 3.72 -10.22 15.68
N VAL A 209 2.93 -11.17 16.21
CA VAL A 209 2.14 -12.12 15.44
C VAL A 209 0.66 -11.87 15.67
N GLY A 210 -0.05 -11.51 14.59
CA GLY A 210 -1.49 -11.29 14.62
C GLY A 210 -2.28 -12.47 14.06
N MET A 211 -3.62 -12.38 14.18
CA MET A 211 -4.56 -13.36 13.61
C MET A 211 -4.44 -13.50 12.08
N GLY A 212 -4.14 -12.39 11.39
CA GLY A 212 -3.90 -12.42 9.94
C GLY A 212 -2.70 -13.30 9.57
N ASP A 213 -1.63 -13.28 10.38
CA ASP A 213 -0.44 -14.10 10.17
C ASP A 213 -0.77 -15.59 10.33
N ALA A 214 -1.49 -15.94 11.40
CA ALA A 214 -1.92 -17.33 11.63
C ALA A 214 -2.83 -17.85 10.52
N GLY A 215 -3.78 -17.02 10.06
CA GLY A 215 -4.63 -17.33 8.91
C GLY A 215 -3.83 -17.53 7.64
N LEU A 216 -2.82 -16.70 7.39
CA LEU A 216 -1.95 -16.81 6.21
C LEU A 216 -1.18 -18.16 6.23
N ILE A 217 -0.55 -18.49 7.35
CA ILE A 217 0.18 -19.76 7.53
C ILE A 217 -0.77 -20.93 7.35
N TYR A 218 -1.96 -20.90 7.96
CA TYR A 218 -2.99 -21.91 7.85
C TYR A 218 -3.37 -22.16 6.39
N PHE A 219 -3.78 -21.14 5.64
CA PHE A 219 -4.21 -21.32 4.26
C PHE A 219 -3.08 -21.75 3.33
N ILE A 220 -1.85 -21.25 3.51
CA ILE A 220 -0.69 -21.71 2.72
C ILE A 220 -0.41 -23.19 3.00
N THR A 221 -0.40 -23.60 4.27
CA THR A 221 -0.18 -24.98 4.65
C THR A 221 -1.21 -25.92 4.01
N LEU A 222 -2.49 -25.55 4.09
CA LEU A 222 -3.56 -26.38 3.54
C LEU A 222 -3.56 -26.39 2.01
N PHE A 223 -3.21 -25.28 1.37
CA PHE A 223 -3.05 -25.22 -0.09
C PHE A 223 -1.94 -26.17 -0.56
N LEU A 224 -0.76 -26.11 0.05
CA LEU A 224 0.37 -26.99 -0.31
C LEU A 224 0.05 -28.45 -0.03
N PHE A 225 -0.65 -28.74 1.07
CA PHE A 225 -1.06 -30.08 1.41
C PHE A 225 -2.11 -30.63 0.43
N ALA A 226 -3.06 -29.82 0.01
CA ALA A 226 -4.04 -30.20 -1.02
C ALA A 226 -3.35 -30.46 -2.38
N LEU A 227 -2.38 -29.63 -2.77
CA LEU A 227 -1.56 -29.87 -3.98
C LEU A 227 -0.78 -31.20 -3.90
N PHE A 228 -0.18 -31.47 -2.75
CA PHE A 228 0.49 -32.76 -2.53
C PHE A 228 -0.49 -33.92 -2.68
N GLY A 229 -1.71 -33.78 -2.17
CA GLY A 229 -2.78 -34.77 -2.33
C GLY A 229 -3.20 -35.02 -3.77
N VAL A 230 -3.22 -33.95 -4.58
CA VAL A 230 -3.48 -34.06 -6.04
C VAL A 230 -2.34 -34.81 -6.72
N VAL A 231 -1.09 -34.44 -6.47
CA VAL A 231 0.09 -35.07 -7.11
C VAL A 231 0.28 -36.51 -6.70
N SER A 232 0.03 -36.85 -5.44
CA SER A 232 0.14 -38.23 -4.93
C SER A 232 -1.01 -39.14 -5.35
N GLN A 233 -2.02 -38.62 -6.04
CA GLN A 233 -3.25 -39.32 -6.47
C GLN A 233 -4.04 -39.99 -5.33
N ASN A 234 -3.73 -39.62 -4.09
CA ASN A 234 -4.36 -40.22 -2.90
C ASN A 234 -5.38 -39.24 -2.29
N VAL A 235 -6.44 -38.97 -3.06
CA VAL A 235 -7.53 -38.02 -2.70
C VAL A 235 -8.17 -38.36 -1.37
N HIS A 236 -8.40 -39.70 -1.13
CA HIS A 236 -9.04 -40.19 0.08
C HIS A 236 -8.22 -39.91 1.34
N ALA A 237 -6.92 -40.18 1.28
CA ALA A 237 -6.01 -39.87 2.38
C ALA A 237 -5.95 -38.36 2.66
N SER A 238 -5.81 -37.58 1.62
CA SER A 238 -5.70 -36.12 1.75
C SER A 238 -6.94 -35.48 2.35
N LEU A 239 -8.15 -35.86 1.89
CA LEU A 239 -9.39 -35.32 2.43
C LEU A 239 -9.61 -35.77 3.89
N SER A 240 -9.28 -37.02 4.24
CA SER A 240 -9.36 -37.48 5.63
C SER A 240 -8.45 -36.72 6.58
N LEU A 241 -7.24 -36.40 6.14
CA LEU A 241 -6.28 -35.62 6.93
C LEU A 241 -6.66 -34.12 7.07
N LEU A 242 -7.41 -33.58 6.11
CA LEU A 242 -7.90 -32.19 6.18
C LEU A 242 -9.04 -31.98 7.18
N VAL A 243 -9.71 -33.07 7.65
CA VAL A 243 -10.79 -32.97 8.65
C VAL A 243 -10.31 -32.36 9.97
N VAL A 244 -9.14 -32.76 10.46
CA VAL A 244 -8.61 -32.28 11.74
C VAL A 244 -8.31 -30.79 11.73
N PRO A 245 -7.48 -30.25 10.80
CA PRO A 245 -7.21 -28.82 10.78
C PRO A 245 -8.47 -27.99 10.47
N ALA A 246 -9.41 -28.50 9.65
CA ALA A 246 -10.69 -27.85 9.41
C ALA A 246 -11.54 -27.76 10.68
N GLY A 247 -11.61 -28.84 11.46
CA GLY A 247 -12.33 -28.83 12.75
C GLY A 247 -11.74 -27.86 13.77
N LEU A 248 -10.42 -27.82 13.90
CA LEU A 248 -9.73 -26.86 14.76
C LEU A 248 -9.99 -25.41 14.31
N ALA A 249 -9.96 -25.16 13.00
CA ALA A 249 -10.24 -23.84 12.45
C ALA A 249 -11.69 -23.42 12.70
N LEU A 250 -12.67 -24.31 12.59
CA LEU A 250 -14.07 -24.02 12.94
C LEU A 250 -14.21 -23.59 14.40
N GLY A 251 -13.60 -24.31 15.33
CA GLY A 251 -13.60 -23.93 16.75
C GLY A 251 -13.04 -22.54 16.99
N PHE A 252 -11.93 -22.23 16.29
CA PHE A 252 -11.30 -20.93 16.36
C PHE A 252 -12.16 -19.82 15.74
N THR A 253 -12.85 -20.06 14.63
CA THR A 253 -13.75 -19.07 14.01
C THR A 253 -14.95 -18.77 14.87
N LEU A 254 -15.52 -19.76 15.59
CA LEU A 254 -16.58 -19.57 16.58
C LEU A 254 -16.12 -18.65 17.72
N PHE A 255 -14.91 -18.87 18.23
CA PHE A 255 -14.30 -17.97 19.21
C PHE A 255 -14.16 -16.54 18.65
N SER A 256 -13.68 -16.40 17.41
CA SER A 256 -13.52 -15.09 16.75
C SER A 256 -14.85 -14.34 16.62
N VAL A 257 -15.93 -15.03 16.23
CA VAL A 257 -17.29 -14.45 16.13
C VAL A 257 -17.77 -14.01 17.51
N TYR A 258 -17.65 -14.88 18.52
CA TYR A 258 -18.03 -14.55 19.90
C TYR A 258 -17.27 -13.32 20.41
N TYR A 259 -15.95 -13.26 20.18
CA TYR A 259 -15.10 -12.16 20.62
C TYR A 259 -15.50 -10.83 19.96
N GLN A 260 -15.75 -10.83 18.64
CA GLN A 260 -16.21 -9.65 17.90
C GLN A 260 -17.59 -9.17 18.42
N TRP A 261 -18.49 -10.11 18.71
CA TRP A 261 -19.85 -9.78 19.17
C TRP A 261 -19.90 -9.28 20.61
N LYS A 262 -19.29 -10.02 21.56
CA LYS A 262 -19.45 -9.76 23.00
C LYS A 262 -18.38 -8.83 23.57
N VAL A 263 -17.12 -8.96 23.13
CA VAL A 263 -15.99 -8.26 23.73
C VAL A 263 -15.71 -6.94 23.02
N VAL A 264 -15.45 -6.99 21.71
CA VAL A 264 -15.11 -5.79 20.92
C VAL A 264 -16.34 -4.99 20.54
N LYS A 265 -17.50 -5.65 20.45
CA LYS A 265 -18.78 -5.07 19.97
C LYS A 265 -18.66 -4.39 18.61
N ALA A 266 -17.78 -4.89 17.77
CA ALA A 266 -17.51 -4.38 16.44
C ALA A 266 -17.24 -5.54 15.47
N TRP A 267 -17.73 -5.41 14.22
CA TRP A 267 -17.58 -6.43 13.18
C TRP A 267 -16.51 -6.02 12.17
N CYS A 268 -15.52 -6.89 11.97
CA CYS A 268 -14.50 -6.73 10.92
C CYS A 268 -14.91 -7.49 9.66
N ARG A 269 -15.20 -6.78 8.55
CA ARG A 269 -15.62 -7.40 7.29
C ARG A 269 -14.59 -8.38 6.75
N MET A 270 -13.30 -8.00 6.74
CA MET A 270 -12.24 -8.90 6.27
C MET A 270 -12.18 -10.18 7.11
N CYS A 271 -12.33 -10.08 8.44
CA CYS A 271 -12.37 -11.25 9.31
C CYS A 271 -13.60 -12.14 9.03
N LEU A 272 -14.76 -11.55 8.75
CA LEU A 272 -15.97 -12.30 8.41
C LEU A 272 -15.83 -13.04 7.07
N ILE A 273 -15.15 -12.45 6.07
CA ILE A 273 -14.85 -13.13 4.81
C ILE A 273 -13.95 -14.34 5.05
N VAL A 274 -12.90 -14.19 5.87
CA VAL A 274 -12.03 -15.32 6.24
C VAL A 274 -12.83 -16.42 6.94
N ILE A 275 -13.70 -16.08 7.89
CA ILE A 275 -14.58 -17.03 8.57
C ILE A 275 -15.47 -17.75 7.54
N GLY A 276 -16.10 -17.05 6.62
CA GLY A 276 -16.91 -17.64 5.56
C GLY A 276 -16.12 -18.62 4.68
N ILE A 277 -14.89 -18.28 4.30
CA ILE A 277 -14.01 -19.17 3.53
C ILE A 277 -13.68 -20.44 4.32
N VAL A 278 -13.33 -20.32 5.62
CA VAL A 278 -13.04 -21.46 6.48
C VAL A 278 -14.24 -22.39 6.59
N TRP A 279 -15.45 -21.86 6.74
CA TRP A 279 -16.67 -22.66 6.83
C TRP A 279 -16.97 -23.38 5.51
N LEU A 280 -16.89 -22.70 4.36
CA LEU A 280 -17.05 -23.31 3.05
C LEU A 280 -15.99 -24.40 2.80
N GLN A 281 -14.75 -24.12 3.19
CA GLN A 281 -13.64 -25.05 3.04
C GLN A 281 -13.82 -26.31 3.90
N ALA A 282 -14.37 -26.16 5.11
CA ALA A 282 -14.62 -27.28 6.03
C ALA A 282 -15.73 -28.23 5.52
N ILE A 283 -16.71 -27.75 4.75
CA ILE A 283 -17.78 -28.59 4.19
C ILE A 283 -17.18 -29.76 3.37
N ILE A 284 -16.08 -29.53 2.64
CA ILE A 284 -15.51 -30.50 1.70
C ILE A 284 -15.00 -31.76 2.45
N PRO A 285 -14.05 -31.67 3.40
CA PRO A 285 -13.57 -32.85 4.11
C PRO A 285 -14.63 -33.48 5.03
N PHE A 286 -15.54 -32.69 5.63
CA PHE A 286 -16.60 -33.23 6.47
C PHE A 286 -17.67 -33.96 5.66
N SER A 287 -18.11 -33.45 4.51
CA SER A 287 -19.04 -34.16 3.62
C SER A 287 -18.45 -35.47 3.13
N TYR A 288 -17.17 -35.46 2.77
CA TYR A 288 -16.44 -36.68 2.40
C TYR A 288 -16.38 -37.69 3.56
N PHE A 289 -16.05 -37.25 4.77
CA PHE A 289 -16.03 -38.08 5.95
C PHE A 289 -17.37 -38.77 6.26
N ILE A 290 -18.49 -38.02 6.10
CA ILE A 290 -19.84 -38.57 6.31
C ILE A 290 -20.20 -39.63 5.25
N GLN A 291 -19.81 -39.42 3.99
CA GLN A 291 -20.12 -40.32 2.89
C GLN A 291 -19.35 -41.64 2.97
N VAL A 292 -18.06 -41.56 3.27
CA VAL A 292 -17.18 -42.75 3.24
C VAL A 292 -17.31 -43.59 4.51
N LYS A 293 -17.78 -43.00 5.63
CA LYS A 293 -17.95 -43.64 6.96
C LYS A 293 -16.70 -44.41 7.46
N GLN A 294 -15.59 -44.31 6.75
CA GLN A 294 -14.31 -44.91 7.12
C GLN A 294 -13.27 -43.81 7.28
N PHE A 295 -12.83 -43.61 8.50
CA PHE A 295 -11.63 -42.84 8.75
C PHE A 295 -10.44 -43.71 8.38
N SER A 296 -9.97 -43.57 7.16
CA SER A 296 -8.73 -44.26 6.77
C SER A 296 -7.56 -43.57 7.45
N PHE A 297 -7.14 -44.13 8.57
CA PHE A 297 -5.94 -43.65 9.24
C PHE A 297 -4.71 -44.15 8.46
N TYR A 298 -4.16 -43.29 7.63
CA TYR A 298 -2.97 -43.58 6.81
C TYR A 298 -1.65 -43.48 7.60
N GLY A 299 -1.71 -43.72 8.90
CA GLY A 299 -0.55 -43.63 9.80
C GLY A 299 -0.29 -42.20 10.31
N LEU A 300 0.66 -42.08 11.22
CA LEU A 300 1.06 -40.80 11.82
C LEU A 300 1.89 -39.92 10.87
N MET A 301 2.55 -40.52 9.87
CA MET A 301 3.52 -39.84 9.02
C MET A 301 2.94 -38.66 8.25
N PRO A 302 1.79 -38.75 7.58
CA PRO A 302 1.20 -37.59 6.90
C PRO A 302 0.76 -36.47 7.86
N VAL A 303 0.31 -36.80 9.07
CA VAL A 303 -0.03 -35.85 10.12
C VAL A 303 1.22 -35.10 10.60
N ILE A 304 2.30 -35.85 10.85
CA ILE A 304 3.60 -35.27 11.22
C ILE A 304 4.10 -34.37 10.10
N LEU A 305 4.03 -34.79 8.85
CA LEU A 305 4.46 -34.00 7.69
C LEU A 305 3.67 -32.69 7.59
N GLN A 306 2.36 -32.72 7.77
CA GLN A 306 1.51 -31.51 7.77
C GLN A 306 1.90 -30.56 8.89
N PHE A 307 2.15 -31.08 10.09
CA PHE A 307 2.56 -30.28 11.23
C PHE A 307 3.96 -29.67 11.04
N VAL A 308 4.93 -30.46 10.56
CA VAL A 308 6.29 -30.01 10.23
C VAL A 308 6.25 -28.91 9.16
N MET A 309 5.43 -29.08 8.12
CA MET A 309 5.25 -28.07 7.08
C MET A 309 4.65 -26.77 7.65
N ALA A 310 3.66 -26.86 8.53
CA ALA A 310 3.09 -25.70 9.20
C ALA A 310 4.13 -24.97 10.08
N LEU A 311 4.93 -25.71 10.85
CA LEU A 311 6.02 -25.14 11.65
C LEU A 311 7.11 -24.50 10.79
N PHE A 312 7.48 -25.14 9.68
CA PHE A 312 8.45 -24.57 8.74
C PHE A 312 7.95 -23.25 8.14
N LEU A 313 6.71 -23.22 7.67
CA LEU A 313 6.09 -21.99 7.14
C LEU A 313 5.95 -20.90 8.21
N ALA A 314 5.60 -21.27 9.44
CA ALA A 314 5.55 -20.34 10.56
C ALA A 314 6.94 -19.75 10.85
N SER A 315 7.98 -20.58 10.90
CA SER A 315 9.37 -20.15 11.11
C SER A 315 9.84 -19.19 10.00
N LEU A 316 9.57 -19.56 8.74
CA LEU A 316 9.89 -18.74 7.58
C LEU A 316 9.16 -17.39 7.63
N TRP A 317 7.88 -17.39 8.02
CA TRP A 317 7.10 -16.17 8.17
C TRP A 317 7.66 -15.26 9.28
N LEU A 318 8.04 -15.82 10.42
CA LEU A 318 8.65 -15.09 11.54
C LEU A 318 9.98 -14.43 11.13
N LEU A 319 10.70 -15.03 10.18
CA LEU A 319 11.93 -14.43 9.60
C LEU A 319 11.60 -13.32 8.59
N ILE A 320 10.61 -13.52 7.72
CA ILE A 320 10.27 -12.57 6.64
C ILE A 320 9.56 -11.33 7.18
N LYS A 321 8.64 -11.48 8.13
CA LYS A 321 7.81 -10.39 8.64
C LYS A 321 8.59 -9.18 9.17
N PRO A 322 9.65 -9.33 9.99
CA PRO A 322 10.44 -8.20 10.46
C PRO A 322 11.14 -7.44 9.32
N PHE A 323 11.57 -8.12 8.25
CA PHE A 323 12.12 -7.44 7.08
C PHE A 323 11.07 -6.60 6.35
N LEU A 324 9.83 -7.09 6.24
CA LEU A 324 8.73 -6.30 5.68
C LEU A 324 8.44 -5.07 6.53
N LYS A 325 8.39 -5.23 7.86
CA LYS A 325 8.18 -4.13 8.81
C LYS A 325 9.28 -3.09 8.71
N LEU A 326 10.55 -3.52 8.73
CA LEU A 326 11.71 -2.63 8.57
C LEU A 326 11.66 -1.86 7.25
N ARG A 327 11.28 -2.48 6.15
CA ARG A 327 11.15 -1.78 4.86
C ARG A 327 10.09 -0.67 4.88
N ILE A 328 8.99 -0.90 5.59
CA ILE A 328 7.92 0.09 5.73
C ILE A 328 8.39 1.25 6.61
N GLU A 329 8.99 0.96 7.77
CA GLU A 329 9.55 1.96 8.69
C GLU A 329 10.67 2.78 8.04
N GLN A 330 11.49 2.15 7.18
CA GLN A 330 12.54 2.85 6.43
C GLN A 330 11.96 3.88 5.45
N LYS A 331 10.81 3.59 4.81
CA LYS A 331 10.15 4.58 3.94
C LYS A 331 9.73 5.82 4.72
N GLU A 332 9.14 5.65 5.90
CA GLU A 332 8.72 6.76 6.76
C GLU A 332 9.94 7.60 7.21
N LYS A 333 11.00 6.94 7.65
CA LYS A 333 12.26 7.62 8.03
C LYS A 333 12.90 8.36 6.86
N ILE A 334 12.87 7.81 5.66
CA ILE A 334 13.37 8.48 4.45
C ILE A 334 12.56 9.75 4.18
N ILE A 335 11.24 9.72 4.32
CA ILE A 335 10.38 10.89 4.15
C ILE A 335 10.76 11.97 5.19
N GLU A 336 10.98 11.59 6.44
CA GLU A 336 11.41 12.51 7.50
C GLU A 336 12.77 13.15 7.20
N VAL A 337 13.77 12.36 6.80
CA VAL A 337 15.09 12.86 6.41
C VAL A 337 15.00 13.78 5.19
N LEU A 338 14.17 13.45 4.20
CA LEU A 338 13.93 14.31 3.04
C LEU A 338 13.27 15.62 3.45
N LYS A 339 12.34 15.61 4.41
CA LYS A 339 11.70 16.80 4.97
C LYS A 339 12.75 17.74 5.61
N TRP A 340 13.69 17.20 6.38
CA TRP A 340 14.79 17.99 6.95
C TRP A 340 15.72 18.55 5.86
N LYS A 341 16.06 17.73 4.86
CA LYS A 341 16.93 18.13 3.76
C LYS A 341 16.34 19.26 2.91
N ARG A 342 15.02 19.33 2.82
CA ARG A 342 14.28 20.37 2.06
C ARG A 342 13.95 21.60 2.88
N ASN A 343 14.22 21.60 4.19
CA ASN A 343 13.91 22.74 5.04
C ASN A 343 14.89 23.90 4.77
N PRO A 344 14.40 25.07 4.30
CA PRO A 344 15.24 26.21 3.96
C PRO A 344 15.97 26.79 5.18
N GLU A 345 15.35 26.78 6.37
CA GLU A 345 15.97 27.29 7.59
C GLU A 345 17.18 26.43 8.01
N ILE A 346 17.06 25.10 7.91
CA ILE A 346 18.17 24.19 8.18
C ILE A 346 19.29 24.43 7.17
N PHE A 347 18.96 24.54 5.88
CA PHE A 347 19.92 24.82 4.82
C PHE A 347 20.66 26.12 5.09
N GLN A 348 19.94 27.22 5.36
CA GLN A 348 20.53 28.52 5.65
C GLN A 348 21.43 28.47 6.90
N SER A 349 20.99 27.82 7.98
CA SER A 349 21.76 27.70 9.21
C SER A 349 23.08 26.94 8.99
N LEU A 350 23.06 25.90 8.14
CA LEU A 350 24.26 25.15 7.77
C LEU A 350 25.17 25.94 6.84
N LEU A 351 24.59 26.70 5.91
CA LEU A 351 25.33 27.53 4.98
C LEU A 351 26.09 28.66 5.74
N TYR A 352 25.43 29.36 6.66
CA TYR A 352 26.04 30.40 7.47
C TYR A 352 27.13 29.91 8.43
N LYS A 353 27.13 28.61 8.79
CA LYS A 353 28.17 27.99 9.60
C LYS A 353 29.39 27.59 8.79
N GLN A 354 29.33 27.62 7.46
CA GLN A 354 30.51 27.30 6.66
C GLN A 354 31.54 28.41 6.76
N PRO A 355 32.84 28.07 6.80
CA PRO A 355 33.91 29.08 6.82
C PRO A 355 33.89 29.85 5.49
N TRP A 356 34.04 31.17 5.58
CA TRP A 356 34.23 32.00 4.41
C TRP A 356 35.48 31.57 3.64
N THR A 357 35.32 31.26 2.37
CA THR A 357 36.40 30.88 1.47
C THR A 357 36.55 31.97 0.42
N ASN A 358 37.78 32.40 0.18
CA ASN A 358 38.08 33.35 -0.88
C ASN A 358 37.86 32.65 -2.24
N THR A 359 36.88 33.13 -3.00
CA THR A 359 36.53 32.58 -4.32
C THR A 359 37.31 33.18 -5.47
N VAL A 360 38.22 34.13 -5.19
CA VAL A 360 39.14 34.68 -6.19
C VAL A 360 40.17 33.59 -6.51
N LEU A 361 39.95 32.90 -7.62
CA LEU A 361 40.86 31.85 -8.10
C LEU A 361 42.04 32.47 -8.84
N PRO A 362 43.28 32.05 -8.56
CA PRO A 362 44.43 32.44 -9.37
C PRO A 362 44.34 31.73 -10.73
N GLY A 363 44.38 32.49 -11.81
CA GLY A 363 44.30 32.00 -13.18
C GLY A 363 43.12 32.57 -13.95
N ASN A 364 42.85 32.02 -15.12
CA ASN A 364 41.65 32.36 -15.93
C ASN A 364 40.55 31.32 -15.65
N PRO A 365 39.66 31.56 -14.70
CA PRO A 365 38.49 30.67 -14.50
C PRO A 365 37.57 30.71 -15.71
N ALA A 366 37.01 29.58 -16.10
CA ALA A 366 35.96 29.56 -17.09
C ALA A 366 34.68 30.10 -16.45
N PHE A 367 34.10 31.15 -17.03
CA PHE A 367 32.84 31.71 -16.63
C PHE A 367 31.75 31.18 -17.55
N LEU A 368 30.64 30.74 -16.96
CA LEU A 368 29.41 30.36 -17.67
C LEU A 368 28.28 31.22 -17.06
N GLY A 369 27.55 31.93 -17.90
CA GLY A 369 26.46 32.80 -17.49
C GLY A 369 26.85 34.28 -17.36
N ASP A 370 26.00 35.06 -16.70
CA ASP A 370 26.16 36.52 -16.53
C ASP A 370 27.12 36.78 -15.34
N ALA A 371 28.14 37.62 -15.58
CA ALA A 371 29.12 38.01 -14.57
C ALA A 371 28.48 38.83 -13.43
N ASP A 372 27.40 39.53 -13.70
CA ASP A 372 26.67 40.38 -12.73
C ASP A 372 25.48 39.64 -12.06
N ALA A 373 25.38 38.32 -12.26
CA ALA A 373 24.31 37.55 -11.65
C ALA A 373 24.35 37.66 -10.10
N PRO A 374 23.18 37.81 -9.43
CA PRO A 374 23.11 37.95 -7.99
C PRO A 374 23.57 36.72 -7.21
N LEU A 375 23.63 35.56 -7.86
CA LEU A 375 24.10 34.28 -7.31
C LEU A 375 25.21 33.75 -8.20
N GLN A 376 26.38 33.56 -7.63
CA GLN A 376 27.55 33.00 -8.32
C GLN A 376 28.00 31.71 -7.66
N PHE A 377 28.22 30.67 -8.45
CA PHE A 377 28.74 29.39 -8.00
C PHE A 377 30.20 29.21 -8.45
N ALA A 378 31.12 29.04 -7.50
CA ALA A 378 32.47 28.66 -7.81
C ALA A 378 32.66 27.13 -7.64
N ILE A 379 33.04 26.44 -8.72
CA ILE A 379 33.20 25.00 -8.71
C ILE A 379 34.64 24.64 -9.00
N VAL A 380 35.23 23.89 -8.07
CA VAL A 380 36.52 23.27 -8.30
C VAL A 380 36.26 21.82 -8.75
N SER A 381 36.56 21.51 -10.00
CA SER A 381 36.31 20.19 -10.56
C SER A 381 37.58 19.54 -11.09
N ASN A 382 37.58 18.21 -11.09
CA ASN A 382 38.65 17.41 -11.73
C ASN A 382 38.01 16.64 -12.88
N PRO A 383 38.55 16.72 -14.11
CA PRO A 383 37.97 16.05 -15.30
C PRO A 383 37.91 14.52 -15.18
N PHE A 384 38.75 13.94 -14.29
CA PHE A 384 38.75 12.50 -14.02
C PHE A 384 37.84 12.08 -12.85
N CYS A 385 37.12 13.02 -12.24
CA CYS A 385 36.27 12.78 -11.07
C CYS A 385 34.83 12.51 -11.52
N ARG A 386 34.36 11.28 -11.39
CA ARG A 386 33.00 10.90 -11.76
C ARG A 386 31.90 11.66 -10.96
N PRO A 387 32.02 11.88 -9.64
CA PRO A 387 31.08 12.73 -8.91
C PRO A 387 31.04 14.18 -9.43
N CYS A 388 32.17 14.73 -9.89
CA CYS A 388 32.22 16.09 -10.44
C CYS A 388 31.42 16.18 -11.75
N ALA A 389 31.51 15.16 -12.62
CA ALA A 389 30.74 15.11 -13.87
C ALA A 389 29.21 15.10 -13.59
N VAL A 390 28.77 14.39 -12.55
CA VAL A 390 27.37 14.39 -12.13
C VAL A 390 26.94 15.76 -11.60
N ALA A 391 27.79 16.45 -10.82
CA ALA A 391 27.52 17.80 -10.34
C ALA A 391 27.37 18.80 -11.48
N HIS A 392 28.25 18.73 -12.51
CA HIS A 392 28.11 19.55 -13.70
C HIS A 392 26.79 19.32 -14.45
N GLN A 393 26.40 18.06 -14.66
CA GLN A 393 25.12 17.75 -15.29
C GLN A 393 23.91 18.29 -14.52
N GLN A 394 24.00 18.39 -13.19
CA GLN A 394 22.92 18.95 -12.37
C GLN A 394 22.88 20.48 -12.48
N LEU A 395 24.03 21.12 -12.63
CA LEU A 395 24.12 22.59 -12.79
C LEU A 395 23.75 23.06 -14.17
N ASP A 396 24.04 22.27 -15.22
CA ASP A 396 23.62 22.58 -16.60
C ASP A 396 22.09 22.61 -16.76
N GLY A 397 21.34 22.15 -15.79
CA GLY A 397 19.87 22.16 -15.75
C GLY A 397 19.26 23.29 -14.92
N LEU A 398 20.09 24.15 -14.31
CA LEU A 398 19.67 25.36 -13.56
C LEU A 398 19.71 26.58 -14.48
#